data_b1f1b8454eb4e8ca0bcf5732ababf7bd
#
_entry.id   b1f1b8454eb4e8ca0bcf5732ababf7bd
#
_cell.length_a   1.000
_cell.length_b   1.000
_cell.length_c   1.000
_cell.angle_alpha   90.00
_cell.angle_beta   90.00
_cell.angle_gamma   90.00
#
_symmetry.space_group_name_H-M   'P 1'
#
loop_
_entity.id
_entity.type
_entity.pdbx_description
1 polymer ?
#
loop_
_entity_poly.entity_id
_entity_poly.type
_entity_poly.pdbx_seq_one_letter_code
_entity_poly.pdbx_strand_id
1 'polypeptide(L)'
;IIDPVLDFDAKSGRTSTTSAQALVDHVAMEKLDVRWLLETHAHADHLSASHWLKATHFTAATLAIGEGIRTVQKAFRPIFNLGEHFQVDGSQFDHLFVDNEAFAIGGLQARVIAVPGHTSDSNAYLIGDALFTGDSLFMPDGGTARCDFPGGDAATLYRSIQRLYQLPDATRVFV
;
A
#
# COMPACT_ATOMS: atom_id res chain seq x y z
N ILE A 1 0.62 -5.58 -8.76
CA ILE A 1 0.28 -6.22 -7.47
C ILE A 1 0.19 -5.12 -6.45
N ILE A 2 -0.86 -5.13 -5.60
CA ILE A 2 -1.11 -4.14 -4.56
C ILE A 2 -1.22 -4.88 -3.22
N ASP A 3 -0.54 -4.40 -2.16
CA ASP A 3 -0.57 -4.89 -0.78
C ASP A 3 -0.46 -6.43 -0.64
N PRO A 4 0.57 -7.06 -1.21
CA PRO A 4 0.70 -8.51 -1.12
C PRO A 4 1.07 -8.95 0.29
N VAL A 5 0.32 -9.90 0.84
CA VAL A 5 0.52 -10.39 2.22
C VAL A 5 1.67 -11.39 2.29
N LEU A 6 2.53 -11.25 3.30
CA LEU A 6 3.44 -12.30 3.77
C LEU A 6 2.76 -13.01 4.96
N ASP A 7 2.48 -14.29 4.78
CA ASP A 7 1.79 -15.07 5.81
C ASP A 7 2.58 -15.10 7.12
N PHE A 8 1.88 -14.94 8.24
CA PHE A 8 2.47 -14.96 9.57
C PHE A 8 1.62 -15.79 10.54
N ASP A 9 2.23 -16.77 11.16
CA ASP A 9 1.61 -17.53 12.26
C ASP A 9 2.06 -16.93 13.59
N ALA A 10 1.16 -16.18 14.23
CA ALA A 10 1.42 -15.53 15.52
C ALA A 10 1.74 -16.50 16.66
N LYS A 11 1.30 -17.77 16.58
CA LYS A 11 1.57 -18.78 17.64
C LYS A 11 3.00 -19.29 17.57
N SER A 12 3.51 -19.53 16.36
CA SER A 12 4.88 -20.03 16.17
C SER A 12 5.90 -18.92 15.92
N GLY A 13 5.45 -17.69 15.61
CA GLY A 13 6.29 -16.57 15.20
C GLY A 13 6.93 -16.77 13.83
N ARG A 14 6.38 -17.66 13.00
CA ARG A 14 6.94 -18.00 11.68
C ARG A 14 6.21 -17.32 10.56
N THR A 15 6.96 -16.93 9.53
CA THR A 15 6.41 -16.49 8.24
C THR A 15 6.38 -17.63 7.24
N SER A 16 5.49 -17.53 6.25
CA SER A 16 5.50 -18.36 5.04
C SER A 16 5.18 -17.51 3.82
N THR A 17 5.41 -18.07 2.64
CA THR A 17 5.17 -17.36 1.36
C THR A 17 4.02 -18.00 0.58
N THR A 18 3.13 -18.73 1.24
CA THR A 18 2.05 -19.49 0.57
C THR A 18 1.13 -18.57 -0.23
N SER A 19 0.66 -17.47 0.37
CA SER A 19 -0.20 -16.50 -0.31
C SER A 19 0.55 -15.75 -1.42
N ALA A 20 1.79 -15.35 -1.16
CA ALA A 20 2.62 -14.69 -2.16
C ALA A 20 2.98 -15.62 -3.33
N GLN A 21 3.22 -16.92 -3.08
CA GLN A 21 3.47 -17.91 -4.12
C GLN A 21 2.23 -18.11 -5.02
N ALA A 22 1.03 -18.07 -4.46
CA ALA A 22 -0.20 -18.14 -5.26
C ALA A 22 -0.30 -16.97 -6.26
N LEU A 23 0.16 -15.77 -5.89
CA LEU A 23 0.26 -14.64 -6.82
C LEU A 23 1.28 -14.91 -7.93
N VAL A 24 2.45 -15.47 -7.59
CA VAL A 24 3.48 -15.84 -8.57
C VAL A 24 2.94 -16.85 -9.57
N ASP A 25 2.26 -17.89 -9.07
CA ASP A 25 1.68 -18.95 -9.90
C ASP A 25 0.58 -18.39 -10.84
N HIS A 26 -0.27 -17.50 -10.33
CA HIS A 26 -1.28 -16.81 -11.13
C HIS A 26 -0.65 -15.95 -12.23
N VAL A 27 0.36 -15.14 -11.90
CA VAL A 27 1.10 -14.31 -12.86
C VAL A 27 1.70 -15.17 -13.96
N ALA A 28 2.31 -16.31 -13.61
CA ALA A 28 2.88 -17.23 -14.56
C ALA A 28 1.82 -17.90 -15.47
N MET A 29 0.70 -18.34 -14.87
CA MET A 29 -0.40 -18.97 -15.57
C MET A 29 -1.03 -18.03 -16.62
N GLU A 30 -1.27 -16.78 -16.23
CA GLU A 30 -1.88 -15.75 -17.08
C GLU A 30 -0.84 -15.03 -17.96
N LYS A 31 0.45 -15.38 -17.84
CA LYS A 31 1.57 -14.77 -18.58
C LYS A 31 1.60 -13.24 -18.44
N LEU A 32 1.36 -12.76 -17.22
CA LEU A 32 1.37 -11.34 -16.93
C LEU A 32 2.80 -10.82 -16.72
N ASP A 33 3.00 -9.55 -17.04
CA ASP A 33 4.24 -8.83 -16.80
C ASP A 33 4.06 -7.85 -15.64
N VAL A 34 4.62 -8.18 -14.48
CA VAL A 34 4.50 -7.37 -13.27
C VAL A 34 5.40 -6.14 -13.37
N ARG A 35 4.79 -4.97 -13.48
CA ARG A 35 5.49 -3.69 -13.57
C ARG A 35 5.66 -3.00 -12.21
N TRP A 36 4.69 -3.19 -11.33
CA TRP A 36 4.63 -2.50 -10.05
C TRP A 36 4.27 -3.45 -8.91
N LEU A 37 4.94 -3.27 -7.79
CA LEU A 37 4.58 -3.76 -6.47
C LEU A 37 4.24 -2.52 -5.66
N LEU A 38 2.96 -2.34 -5.35
CA LEU A 38 2.44 -1.12 -4.73
C LEU A 38 2.00 -1.41 -3.30
N GLU A 39 2.36 -0.54 -2.38
CA GLU A 39 1.82 -0.52 -1.02
C GLU A 39 0.91 0.69 -0.87
N THR A 40 -0.30 0.49 -0.34
CA THR A 40 -1.20 1.62 -0.04
C THR A 40 -0.71 2.39 1.17
N HIS A 41 -0.14 1.71 2.16
CA HIS A 41 0.41 2.30 3.38
C HIS A 41 1.34 1.31 4.11
N ALA A 42 1.96 1.74 5.19
CA ALA A 42 2.66 0.84 6.10
C ALA A 42 1.66 0.07 6.97
N HIS A 43 1.46 -1.21 6.68
CA HIS A 43 0.49 -2.06 7.35
C HIS A 43 0.91 -2.39 8.79
N ALA A 44 -0.04 -2.36 9.71
CA ALA A 44 0.16 -2.73 11.12
C ALA A 44 -0.40 -4.11 11.47
N ASP A 45 -1.29 -4.63 10.67
CA ASP A 45 -2.07 -5.87 10.88
C ASP A 45 -1.47 -7.08 10.16
N HIS A 46 -0.65 -6.86 9.13
CA HIS A 46 0.05 -7.92 8.42
C HIS A 46 1.44 -7.50 7.93
N LEU A 47 2.27 -8.48 7.59
CA LEU A 47 3.56 -8.26 6.93
C LEU A 47 3.37 -8.18 5.42
N SER A 48 4.13 -7.29 4.76
CA SER A 48 4.14 -7.22 3.30
C SER A 48 5.10 -8.25 2.68
N ALA A 49 4.64 -8.89 1.60
CA ALA A 49 5.45 -9.77 0.75
C ALA A 49 6.16 -9.03 -0.39
N SER A 50 5.96 -7.73 -0.57
CA SER A 50 6.48 -6.99 -1.72
C SER A 50 7.99 -7.09 -1.88
N HIS A 51 8.74 -6.98 -0.77
CA HIS A 51 10.19 -7.13 -0.82
C HIS A 51 10.62 -8.54 -1.27
N TRP A 52 9.96 -9.58 -0.75
CA TRP A 52 10.24 -10.96 -1.15
C TRP A 52 9.90 -11.18 -2.62
N LEU A 53 8.74 -10.74 -3.08
CA LEU A 53 8.30 -10.84 -4.48
C LEU A 53 9.29 -10.15 -5.42
N LYS A 54 9.73 -8.94 -5.07
CA LYS A 54 10.72 -8.19 -5.84
C LYS A 54 12.07 -8.92 -5.89
N ALA A 55 12.57 -9.37 -4.75
CA ALA A 55 13.90 -9.98 -4.66
C ALA A 55 13.99 -11.35 -5.36
N THR A 56 12.87 -12.10 -5.44
CA THR A 56 12.90 -13.51 -5.87
C THR A 56 12.21 -13.75 -7.21
N HIS A 57 11.17 -12.99 -7.56
CA HIS A 57 10.34 -13.27 -8.75
C HIS A 57 10.21 -12.10 -9.72
N PHE A 58 10.01 -10.87 -9.21
CA PHE A 58 9.69 -9.71 -10.04
C PHE A 58 10.78 -8.63 -9.93
N THR A 59 12.03 -9.02 -10.15
CA THR A 59 13.22 -8.15 -9.95
C THR A 59 13.20 -6.88 -10.80
N ALA A 60 12.50 -6.89 -11.94
CA ALA A 60 12.32 -5.73 -12.81
C ALA A 60 11.13 -4.84 -12.42
N ALA A 61 10.25 -5.30 -11.51
CA ALA A 61 9.12 -4.50 -11.04
C ALA A 61 9.61 -3.35 -10.15
N THR A 62 8.91 -2.22 -10.21
CA THR A 62 9.17 -1.09 -9.29
C THR A 62 8.39 -1.29 -8.00
N LEU A 63 9.09 -1.32 -6.87
CA LEU A 63 8.47 -1.33 -5.54
C LEU A 63 8.22 0.12 -5.10
N ALA A 64 6.96 0.45 -4.82
CA ALA A 64 6.58 1.84 -4.55
C ALA A 64 5.52 2.00 -3.46
N ILE A 65 5.56 3.13 -2.78
CA ILE A 65 4.62 3.58 -1.76
C ILE A 65 4.51 5.11 -1.82
N GLY A 66 3.58 5.72 -1.08
CA GLY A 66 3.51 7.17 -0.94
C GLY A 66 4.68 7.77 -0.14
N GLU A 67 5.09 9.00 -0.47
CA GLU A 67 6.21 9.69 0.21
C GLU A 67 5.96 9.91 1.72
N GLY A 68 4.71 9.85 2.17
CA GLY A 68 4.32 9.90 3.58
C GLY A 68 4.96 8.82 4.45
N ILE A 69 5.46 7.72 3.85
CA ILE A 69 6.21 6.66 4.54
C ILE A 69 7.37 7.21 5.38
N ARG A 70 8.02 8.29 4.92
CA ARG A 70 9.10 8.95 5.68
C ARG A 70 8.63 9.44 7.05
N THR A 71 7.38 9.89 7.14
CA THR A 71 6.78 10.34 8.40
C THR A 71 6.49 9.15 9.31
N VAL A 72 5.94 8.07 8.75
CA VAL A 72 5.69 6.82 9.47
C VAL A 72 7.01 6.23 10.01
N GLN A 73 8.02 6.10 9.17
CA GLN A 73 9.33 5.58 9.57
C GLN A 73 9.95 6.38 10.74
N LYS A 74 9.87 7.72 10.67
CA LYS A 74 10.35 8.60 11.75
C LYS A 74 9.58 8.40 13.05
N ALA A 75 8.25 8.27 12.97
CA ALA A 75 7.40 8.10 14.14
C ALA A 75 7.61 6.72 14.79
N PHE A 76 7.75 5.66 13.99
CA PHE A 76 7.82 4.30 14.49
C PHE A 76 9.24 3.84 14.84
N ARG A 77 10.29 4.48 14.31
CA ARG A 77 11.69 4.14 14.63
C ARG A 77 11.96 4.06 16.14
N PRO A 78 11.60 5.06 16.97
CA PRO A 78 11.77 4.97 18.43
C PRO A 78 10.81 3.97 19.09
N ILE A 79 9.58 3.82 18.58
CA ILE A 79 8.58 2.89 19.13
C ILE A 79 9.06 1.45 19.03
N PHE A 80 9.62 1.06 17.88
CA PHE A 80 10.16 -0.28 17.66
C PHE A 80 11.64 -0.43 18.03
N ASN A 81 12.24 0.60 18.64
CA ASN A 81 13.66 0.62 18.99
C ASN A 81 14.58 0.23 17.81
N LEU A 82 14.25 0.72 16.62
CA LEU A 82 15.08 0.48 15.43
C LEU A 82 16.37 1.30 15.53
N GLY A 83 17.50 0.64 15.30
CA GLY A 83 18.81 1.26 15.42
C GLY A 83 19.05 2.41 14.40
N GLU A 84 20.19 3.11 14.56
CA GLU A 84 20.54 4.23 13.67
C GLU A 84 20.75 3.83 12.22
N HIS A 85 21.04 2.56 11.95
CA HIS A 85 21.16 1.99 10.61
C HIS A 85 19.83 1.92 9.85
N PHE A 86 18.68 1.96 10.54
CA PHE A 86 17.37 2.01 9.89
C PHE A 86 17.15 3.40 9.30
N GLN A 87 17.16 3.47 7.96
CA GLN A 87 16.93 4.72 7.25
C GLN A 87 15.46 5.09 7.28
N VAL A 88 15.17 6.37 7.54
CA VAL A 88 13.81 6.93 7.65
C VAL A 88 13.50 7.87 6.49
N ASP A 89 14.08 7.58 5.34
CA ASP A 89 14.02 8.40 4.12
C ASP A 89 13.24 7.74 2.98
N GLY A 90 12.70 6.53 3.23
CA GLY A 90 11.96 5.74 2.24
C GLY A 90 12.83 4.98 1.26
N SER A 91 14.17 4.91 1.49
CA SER A 91 15.12 4.22 0.59
C SER A 91 14.92 2.71 0.47
N GLN A 92 14.01 2.13 1.24
CA GLN A 92 13.58 0.74 1.11
C GLN A 92 12.68 0.51 -0.13
N PHE A 93 12.19 1.58 -0.73
CA PHE A 93 11.34 1.58 -1.93
C PHE A 93 12.09 2.18 -3.12
N ASP A 94 11.82 1.69 -4.33
CA ASP A 94 12.43 2.23 -5.54
C ASP A 94 11.80 3.58 -5.93
N HIS A 95 10.53 3.78 -5.58
CA HIS A 95 9.79 5.00 -5.90
C HIS A 95 8.88 5.44 -4.75
N LEU A 96 8.85 6.73 -4.47
CA LEU A 96 7.97 7.35 -3.50
C LEU A 96 7.02 8.31 -4.23
N PHE A 97 5.76 7.92 -4.31
CA PHE A 97 4.74 8.72 -4.97
C PHE A 97 4.41 10.01 -4.22
N VAL A 98 4.24 11.09 -4.97
CA VAL A 98 3.61 12.31 -4.48
C VAL A 98 2.12 12.31 -4.81
N ASP A 99 1.35 13.13 -4.08
CA ASP A 99 -0.09 13.25 -4.32
C ASP A 99 -0.41 13.67 -5.77
N ASN A 100 -1.40 13.01 -6.37
CA ASN A 100 -1.83 13.17 -7.76
C ASN A 100 -0.81 12.77 -8.83
N GLU A 101 0.27 12.12 -8.46
CA GLU A 101 1.23 11.63 -9.44
C GLU A 101 0.58 10.62 -10.38
N ALA A 102 0.81 10.81 -11.68
CA ALA A 102 0.35 9.89 -12.72
C ALA A 102 1.47 8.92 -13.08
N PHE A 103 1.10 7.66 -13.29
CA PHE A 103 2.02 6.61 -13.75
C PHE A 103 1.30 5.68 -14.72
N ALA A 104 2.04 4.75 -15.33
CA ALA A 104 1.48 3.81 -16.29
C ALA A 104 1.69 2.36 -15.87
N ILE A 105 0.70 1.52 -16.13
CA ILE A 105 0.77 0.06 -16.00
C ILE A 105 0.51 -0.53 -17.38
N GLY A 106 1.56 -0.76 -18.15
CA GLY A 106 1.41 -1.08 -19.58
C GLY A 106 0.69 0.04 -20.32
N GLY A 107 -0.46 -0.25 -20.90
CA GLY A 107 -1.31 0.73 -21.59
C GLY A 107 -2.32 1.45 -20.68
N LEU A 108 -2.41 1.08 -19.41
CA LEU A 108 -3.35 1.68 -18.45
C LEU A 108 -2.74 2.93 -17.81
N GLN A 109 -3.54 3.98 -17.73
CA GLN A 109 -3.20 5.18 -16.95
C GLN A 109 -3.61 4.96 -15.50
N ALA A 110 -2.70 5.29 -14.60
CA ALA A 110 -2.92 5.23 -13.17
C ALA A 110 -2.55 6.55 -12.49
N ARG A 111 -3.15 6.82 -11.35
CA ARG A 111 -2.90 8.01 -10.53
C ARG A 111 -2.93 7.65 -9.05
N VAL A 112 -1.99 8.18 -8.31
CA VAL A 112 -1.99 8.11 -6.85
C VAL A 112 -2.86 9.23 -6.29
N ILE A 113 -3.63 8.92 -5.26
CA ILE A 113 -4.42 9.89 -4.50
C ILE A 113 -4.02 9.72 -3.04
N ALA A 114 -3.30 10.70 -2.48
CA ALA A 114 -2.99 10.66 -1.06
C ALA A 114 -4.28 10.76 -0.24
N VAL A 115 -4.48 9.81 0.68
CA VAL A 115 -5.67 9.69 1.54
C VAL A 115 -5.27 9.51 3.00
N PRO A 116 -4.45 10.42 3.56
CA PRO A 116 -3.98 10.31 4.94
C PRO A 116 -5.16 10.34 5.93
N GLY A 117 -4.92 9.76 7.10
CA GLY A 117 -5.87 9.78 8.22
C GLY A 117 -5.93 8.48 8.98
N HIS A 118 -5.99 7.31 8.34
CA HIS A 118 -5.69 6.03 8.97
C HIS A 118 -4.20 6.00 9.37
N THR A 119 -3.34 6.20 8.39
CA THR A 119 -1.92 6.51 8.58
C THR A 119 -1.56 7.79 7.82
N SER A 120 -0.39 8.35 8.09
CA SER A 120 0.07 9.56 7.39
C SER A 120 0.58 9.29 5.97
N ASP A 121 0.83 8.04 5.61
CA ASP A 121 1.29 7.59 4.29
C ASP A 121 0.22 6.92 3.44
N SER A 122 -1.03 6.86 3.92
CA SER A 122 -2.12 6.21 3.19
C SER A 122 -2.34 6.82 1.82
N ASN A 123 -2.43 5.94 0.81
CA ASN A 123 -2.70 6.28 -0.58
C ASN A 123 -3.77 5.38 -1.16
N ALA A 124 -4.55 5.91 -2.08
CA ALA A 124 -5.40 5.14 -2.98
C ALA A 124 -4.82 5.16 -4.39
N TYR A 125 -5.00 4.08 -5.12
CA TYR A 125 -4.57 3.97 -6.52
C TYR A 125 -5.78 3.93 -7.44
N LEU A 126 -5.93 4.95 -8.28
CA LEU A 126 -6.93 4.97 -9.35
C LEU A 126 -6.29 4.46 -10.64
N ILE A 127 -6.74 3.30 -11.12
CA ILE A 127 -6.21 2.62 -12.30
C ILE A 127 -7.36 2.46 -13.31
N GLY A 128 -7.39 3.30 -14.34
CA GLY A 128 -8.56 3.41 -15.21
C GLY A 128 -9.79 3.84 -14.42
N ASP A 129 -10.80 2.97 -14.32
CA ASP A 129 -12.03 3.17 -13.54
C ASP A 129 -12.03 2.44 -12.18
N ALA A 130 -10.94 1.74 -11.85
CA ALA A 130 -10.79 0.98 -10.61
C ALA A 130 -10.03 1.78 -9.56
N LEU A 131 -10.62 1.97 -8.38
CA LEU A 131 -10.03 2.63 -7.22
C LEU A 131 -9.72 1.59 -6.14
N PHE A 132 -8.44 1.48 -5.77
CA PHE A 132 -7.96 0.65 -4.67
C PHE A 132 -7.69 1.56 -3.47
N THR A 133 -8.45 1.40 -2.39
CA THR A 133 -8.53 2.37 -1.30
C THR A 133 -7.63 2.05 -0.10
N GLY A 134 -7.09 0.82 -0.03
CA GLY A 134 -6.44 0.35 1.19
C GLY A 134 -7.35 0.59 2.39
N ASP A 135 -6.77 0.92 3.53
CA ASP A 135 -7.49 1.13 4.78
C ASP A 135 -8.10 2.55 4.93
N SER A 136 -8.47 3.19 3.82
CA SER A 136 -9.15 4.50 3.90
C SER A 136 -10.65 4.39 3.82
N LEU A 137 -11.16 3.47 2.99
CA LEU A 137 -12.59 3.25 2.79
C LEU A 137 -12.84 1.76 2.62
N PHE A 138 -13.82 1.23 3.34
CA PHE A 138 -14.22 -0.17 3.31
C PHE A 138 -15.59 -0.35 2.63
N MET A 139 -16.09 -1.59 2.62
CA MET A 139 -17.45 -1.88 2.20
C MET A 139 -18.47 -1.09 3.04
N PRO A 140 -19.68 -0.80 2.51
CA PRO A 140 -20.67 0.04 3.20
C PRO A 140 -21.03 -0.41 4.62
N ASP A 141 -20.89 -1.67 4.93
CA ASP A 141 -21.10 -2.24 6.27
C ASP A 141 -19.86 -2.09 7.20
N GLY A 142 -18.67 -1.86 6.63
CA GLY A 142 -17.43 -1.65 7.35
C GLY A 142 -17.07 -0.17 7.57
N GLY A 143 -17.49 0.71 6.67
CA GLY A 143 -17.27 2.14 6.75
C GLY A 143 -15.83 2.55 6.46
N THR A 144 -15.04 2.87 7.48
CA THR A 144 -13.65 3.34 7.37
C THR A 144 -12.75 2.71 8.42
N ALA A 145 -11.43 2.73 8.20
CA ALA A 145 -10.48 2.27 9.20
C ALA A 145 -10.41 3.19 10.42
N ARG A 146 -9.81 2.66 11.48
CA ARG A 146 -9.42 3.43 12.66
C ARG A 146 -8.37 4.48 12.31
N CYS A 147 -8.28 5.54 13.11
CA CYS A 147 -7.35 6.65 12.89
C CYS A 147 -6.61 7.08 14.17
N ASP A 148 -6.44 6.15 15.11
CA ASP A 148 -5.80 6.36 16.41
C ASP A 148 -4.33 5.85 16.46
N PHE A 149 -3.75 5.52 15.32
CA PHE A 149 -2.32 5.25 15.20
C PHE A 149 -1.49 6.53 15.34
N PRO A 150 -0.20 6.43 15.73
CA PRO A 150 0.73 7.56 15.65
C PRO A 150 0.74 8.17 14.24
N GLY A 151 0.28 9.42 14.12
CA GLY A 151 0.12 10.10 12.83
C GLY A 151 -1.26 9.92 12.18
N GLY A 152 -2.17 9.15 12.78
CA GLY A 152 -3.58 9.08 12.38
C GLY A 152 -4.37 10.31 12.84
N ASP A 153 -5.42 10.68 12.09
CA ASP A 153 -6.29 11.82 12.38
C ASP A 153 -7.65 11.69 11.71
N ALA A 154 -8.72 11.67 12.53
CA ALA A 154 -10.09 11.47 12.05
C ALA A 154 -10.58 12.58 11.12
N ALA A 155 -10.23 13.83 11.39
CA ALA A 155 -10.66 14.95 10.57
C ALA A 155 -9.94 14.91 9.20
N THR A 156 -8.71 14.48 9.17
CA THR A 156 -7.94 14.27 7.94
C THR A 156 -8.51 13.09 7.16
N LEU A 157 -8.82 11.95 7.79
CA LEU A 157 -9.47 10.81 7.15
C LEU A 157 -10.80 11.20 6.51
N TYR A 158 -11.62 11.97 7.23
CA TYR A 158 -12.89 12.47 6.69
C TYR A 158 -12.67 13.30 5.40
N ARG A 159 -11.70 14.23 5.41
CA ARG A 159 -11.37 15.02 4.21
C ARG A 159 -10.87 14.16 3.06
N SER A 160 -10.06 13.15 3.35
CA SER A 160 -9.56 12.18 2.37
C SER A 160 -10.71 11.43 1.70
N ILE A 161 -11.68 10.95 2.49
CA ILE A 161 -12.86 10.25 1.96
C ILE A 161 -13.72 11.20 1.11
N GLN A 162 -13.96 12.43 1.58
CA GLN A 162 -14.70 13.44 0.79
C GLN A 162 -14.03 13.71 -0.56
N ARG A 163 -12.70 13.63 -0.62
CA ARG A 163 -11.94 13.74 -1.86
C ARG A 163 -12.20 12.54 -2.80
N LEU A 164 -12.25 11.33 -2.26
CA LEU A 164 -12.58 10.14 -3.05
C LEU A 164 -14.00 10.20 -3.62
N TYR A 165 -14.96 10.79 -2.89
CA TYR A 165 -16.33 10.98 -3.34
C TYR A 165 -16.49 12.01 -4.49
N GLN A 166 -15.42 12.73 -4.87
CA GLN A 166 -15.43 13.59 -6.06
C GLN A 166 -15.13 12.80 -7.35
N LEU A 167 -14.76 11.53 -7.25
CA LEU A 167 -14.59 10.66 -8.41
C LEU A 167 -15.95 10.35 -9.06
N PRO A 168 -15.98 9.99 -10.35
CA PRO A 168 -17.23 9.62 -11.02
C PRO A 168 -17.98 8.49 -10.31
N ASP A 169 -19.32 8.56 -10.26
CA ASP A 169 -20.17 7.55 -9.59
C ASP A 169 -19.98 6.13 -10.14
N ALA A 170 -19.52 6.01 -11.39
CA ALA A 170 -19.21 4.73 -12.03
C ALA A 170 -17.86 4.14 -11.63
N THR A 171 -17.07 4.81 -10.75
CA THR A 171 -15.79 4.30 -10.28
C THR A 171 -16.00 3.02 -9.47
N ARG A 172 -15.32 1.95 -9.88
CA ARG A 172 -15.35 0.67 -9.15
C ARG A 172 -14.38 0.75 -7.98
N VAL A 173 -14.86 0.49 -6.77
CA VAL A 173 -14.05 0.57 -5.54
C VAL A 173 -13.67 -0.83 -5.08
N PHE A 174 -12.39 -1.00 -4.79
CA PHE A 174 -11.77 -2.21 -4.22
C PHE A 174 -11.15 -1.84 -2.88
N VAL A 175 -11.51 -2.60 -1.84
CA VAL A 175 -11.15 -2.35 -0.44
C VAL A 175 -10.40 -3.56 0.11
#